data_1326d76417cdd55ec50cc8b31101ea38
#
_entry.id   1326d76417cdd55ec50cc8b31101ea38
#
_cell.length_a   1.000
_cell.length_b   1.000
_cell.length_c   1.000
_cell.angle_alpha   90.00
_cell.angle_beta   90.00
_cell.angle_gamma   90.00
#
_symmetry.space_group_name_H-M   'P 1'
#
loop_
_entity.id
_entity.type
_entity.pdbx_description
1 polymer ?
#
loop_
_entity_poly.entity_id
_entity_poly.type
_entity_poly.pdbx_seq_one_letter_code
_entity_poly.pdbx_strand_id
1 'polypeptide(L)'
;MAQIKNYTLNFGPQHPAAHGVLRLVLELDGEVIQRADPHIGLLHRATEKLAETRTWIQNVPYMDRLDYVSMMSNEHAYVMAIEKLLQVDVPLRAQYIRVMFDELTRLLNHLLWIGCHGLDVGAMAVFLYAFRDREDIFDMYEAVSGARMHAAYYRPGGVYRDLPEQMAQFSKSKIRSASAIKRLNENRSGTLLDFIEDFSGRFDANVDEYCNLLTDNRIWKQRLVGIGVVTPERALQLGFTGPMLRGSGIEWDLRKKQPYETYDQLDFDIPVGVNGDSYDRYLVRMEEMRQSNRIIKQCVAWLKANSGPVMSDNHKVSPPKRVDMKTNMEELIHHFKLFTEGMHVPDGEAYSAVEHPKGEFGIYLISDGANKPYRMKIRAPGFVHLSAMDEMSRGHMLADAVTIIGTQDIVFGEIDR
;
A
#
# COMPACT_ATOMS: atom_id res chain seq x y z
N MET A 1 -2.09 -51.59 14.54
CA MET A 1 -2.24 -50.40 13.64
C MET A 1 -0.93 -49.66 13.71
N ALA A 2 -0.28 -49.41 12.58
CA ALA A 2 0.92 -48.56 12.55
C ALA A 2 0.51 -47.15 13.00
N GLN A 3 1.15 -46.61 14.05
CA GLN A 3 1.00 -45.19 14.37
C GLN A 3 1.41 -44.38 13.17
N ILE A 4 0.50 -43.58 12.61
CA ILE A 4 0.79 -42.61 11.58
C ILE A 4 1.72 -41.60 12.26
N LYS A 5 3.00 -41.60 11.89
CA LYS A 5 3.93 -40.57 12.37
C LYS A 5 3.60 -39.29 11.68
N ASN A 6 3.62 -38.17 12.44
CA ASN A 6 3.58 -36.83 11.88
C ASN A 6 4.61 -36.73 10.75
N TYR A 7 4.21 -36.13 9.64
CA TYR A 7 5.14 -35.91 8.53
C TYR A 7 5.34 -34.41 8.30
N THR A 8 6.49 -34.05 7.80
CA THR A 8 6.86 -32.68 7.50
C THR A 8 6.66 -32.40 6.02
N LEU A 9 5.95 -31.32 5.70
CA LEU A 9 5.70 -30.85 4.36
C LEU A 9 6.34 -29.47 4.16
N ASN A 10 7.10 -29.27 3.06
CA ASN A 10 7.51 -27.94 2.62
C ASN A 10 6.45 -27.37 1.69
N PHE A 11 5.72 -26.36 2.17
CA PHE A 11 4.79 -25.60 1.37
C PHE A 11 5.51 -24.36 0.81
N GLY A 12 5.79 -24.36 -0.48
CA GLY A 12 6.65 -23.36 -1.12
C GLY A 12 8.16 -23.63 -0.96
N PRO A 13 9.04 -22.77 -1.54
CA PRO A 13 8.69 -21.48 -2.18
C PRO A 13 8.04 -21.60 -3.57
N GLN A 14 8.21 -22.72 -4.28
CA GLN A 14 7.58 -22.94 -5.58
C GLN A 14 6.16 -23.49 -5.35
N HIS A 15 5.24 -22.59 -5.04
CA HIS A 15 3.81 -22.85 -4.93
C HIS A 15 3.03 -21.55 -5.20
N PRO A 16 1.94 -21.54 -5.96
CA PRO A 16 1.19 -20.32 -6.27
C PRO A 16 0.75 -19.53 -5.01
N ALA A 17 0.21 -20.22 -4.01
CA ALA A 17 -0.23 -19.60 -2.75
C ALA A 17 0.91 -19.26 -1.77
N ALA A 18 2.17 -19.56 -2.08
CA ALA A 18 3.34 -19.18 -1.29
C ALA A 18 3.98 -17.88 -1.81
N HIS A 19 3.33 -17.13 -2.68
CA HIS A 19 3.80 -15.88 -3.27
C HIS A 19 5.20 -15.97 -3.91
N GLY A 20 5.63 -17.19 -4.27
CA GLY A 20 6.91 -17.49 -4.92
C GLY A 20 8.14 -17.49 -4.02
N VAL A 21 8.05 -17.03 -2.78
CA VAL A 21 9.21 -16.81 -1.87
C VAL A 21 8.97 -17.26 -0.43
N LEU A 22 7.77 -17.65 -0.03
CA LEU A 22 7.52 -18.23 1.29
C LEU A 22 7.91 -19.71 1.28
N ARG A 23 8.80 -20.10 2.16
CA ARG A 23 8.97 -21.49 2.54
C ARG A 23 8.28 -21.71 3.88
N LEU A 24 7.13 -22.37 3.87
CA LEU A 24 6.40 -22.73 5.07
C LEU A 24 6.62 -24.22 5.37
N VAL A 25 7.25 -24.50 6.48
CA VAL A 25 7.45 -25.88 6.95
C VAL A 25 6.28 -26.27 7.82
N LEU A 26 5.47 -27.22 7.37
CA LEU A 26 4.29 -27.72 8.06
C LEU A 26 4.57 -29.07 8.70
N GLU A 27 4.22 -29.24 9.96
CA GLU A 27 4.12 -30.54 10.61
C GLU A 27 2.65 -30.94 10.64
N LEU A 28 2.33 -32.08 10.03
CA LEU A 28 0.97 -32.53 9.79
C LEU A 28 0.70 -33.87 10.49
N ASP A 29 -0.49 -33.99 11.07
CA ASP A 29 -1.10 -35.25 11.48
C ASP A 29 -2.26 -35.55 10.53
N GLY A 30 -2.04 -36.41 9.56
CA GLY A 30 -2.93 -36.52 8.39
C GLY A 30 -2.94 -35.21 7.59
N GLU A 31 -4.08 -34.55 7.50
CA GLU A 31 -4.23 -33.22 6.86
C GLU A 31 -4.29 -32.07 7.86
N VAL A 32 -4.25 -32.36 9.18
CA VAL A 32 -4.36 -31.35 10.23
C VAL A 32 -2.99 -30.79 10.57
N ILE A 33 -2.89 -29.46 10.60
CA ILE A 33 -1.66 -28.73 10.91
C ILE A 33 -1.42 -28.77 12.42
N GLN A 34 -0.28 -29.32 12.83
CA GLN A 34 0.19 -29.32 14.23
C GLN A 34 1.11 -28.13 14.49
N ARG A 35 1.91 -27.77 13.47
CA ARG A 35 2.83 -26.64 13.53
C ARG A 35 3.07 -26.07 12.15
N ALA A 36 3.18 -24.75 12.08
CA ALA A 36 3.54 -24.02 10.87
C ALA A 36 4.73 -23.09 11.13
N ASP A 37 5.86 -23.32 10.49
CA ASP A 37 7.11 -22.58 10.69
C ASP A 37 7.45 -21.81 9.40
N PRO A 38 7.19 -20.47 9.36
CA PRO A 38 7.48 -19.66 8.18
C PRO A 38 8.96 -19.28 8.12
N HIS A 39 9.63 -19.66 7.04
CA HIS A 39 10.99 -19.27 6.70
C HIS A 39 10.97 -18.15 5.69
N ILE A 40 11.49 -17.00 6.09
CA ILE A 40 11.57 -15.78 5.27
C ILE A 40 13.04 -15.49 4.88
N GLY A 41 13.25 -14.46 4.05
CA GLY A 41 14.58 -14.01 3.63
C GLY A 41 14.92 -14.31 2.17
N LEU A 42 14.08 -15.05 1.43
CA LEU A 42 14.34 -15.35 0.01
C LEU A 42 14.23 -14.11 -0.90
N LEU A 43 13.59 -13.05 -0.42
CA LEU A 43 13.51 -11.74 -1.09
C LEU A 43 14.25 -10.64 -0.31
N HIS A 44 15.16 -10.99 0.58
CA HIS A 44 15.96 -10.00 1.31
C HIS A 44 16.95 -9.28 0.38
N ARG A 45 16.80 -7.97 0.29
CA ARG A 45 17.58 -7.10 -0.61
C ARG A 45 18.41 -6.07 0.14
N ALA A 46 18.49 -6.19 1.45
CA ALA A 46 19.22 -5.28 2.35
C ALA A 46 18.80 -3.81 2.20
N THR A 47 17.50 -3.53 1.98
CA THR A 47 16.99 -2.17 1.72
C THR A 47 17.35 -1.19 2.84
N GLU A 48 17.24 -1.60 4.12
CA GLU A 48 17.62 -0.78 5.26
C GLU A 48 19.11 -0.40 5.20
N LYS A 49 19.99 -1.34 4.82
CA LYS A 49 21.44 -1.10 4.73
C LYS A 49 21.82 -0.31 3.49
N LEU A 50 21.15 -0.54 2.36
CA LEU A 50 21.37 0.25 1.15
C LEU A 50 20.99 1.72 1.35
N ALA A 51 19.96 1.99 2.12
CA ALA A 51 19.54 3.35 2.43
C ALA A 51 20.64 4.18 3.14
N GLU A 52 21.47 3.55 3.98
CA GLU A 52 22.60 4.21 4.65
C GLU A 52 23.71 4.64 3.68
N THR A 53 23.71 4.13 2.44
CA THR A 53 24.73 4.42 1.42
C THR A 53 24.25 5.39 0.34
N ARG A 54 22.96 5.68 0.28
CA ARG A 54 22.31 6.52 -0.73
C ARG A 54 21.81 7.82 -0.15
N THR A 55 21.75 8.87 -0.98
CA THR A 55 21.16 10.15 -0.54
C THR A 55 19.67 9.99 -0.22
N TRP A 56 19.14 10.93 0.56
CA TRP A 56 17.74 10.93 0.99
C TRP A 56 16.75 10.74 -0.17
N ILE A 57 16.95 11.46 -1.28
CA ILE A 57 16.05 11.36 -2.45
C ILE A 57 16.25 10.05 -3.22
N GLN A 58 17.48 9.52 -3.29
CA GLN A 58 17.75 8.26 -3.97
C GLN A 58 17.13 7.05 -3.27
N ASN A 59 16.73 7.18 -2.03
CA ASN A 59 16.06 6.13 -1.28
C ASN A 59 14.56 6.02 -1.58
N VAL A 60 13.91 7.07 -2.10
CA VAL A 60 12.47 7.02 -2.43
C VAL A 60 12.11 5.85 -3.34
N PRO A 61 12.84 5.57 -4.46
CA PRO A 61 12.53 4.40 -5.29
C PRO A 61 12.69 3.05 -4.60
N TYR A 62 13.47 2.94 -3.53
CA TYR A 62 13.55 1.71 -2.75
C TYR A 62 12.26 1.45 -1.95
N MET A 63 11.60 2.52 -1.49
CA MET A 63 10.34 2.41 -0.75
C MET A 63 9.25 1.77 -1.61
N ASP A 64 9.12 2.18 -2.88
CA ASP A 64 8.16 1.60 -3.82
C ASP A 64 8.26 0.08 -3.95
N ARG A 65 9.44 -0.47 -3.75
CA ARG A 65 9.76 -1.89 -3.94
C ARG A 65 9.67 -2.71 -2.65
N LEU A 66 9.29 -2.10 -1.55
CA LEU A 66 9.01 -2.80 -0.29
C LEU A 66 7.69 -3.54 -0.41
N ASP A 67 6.58 -2.90 -0.16
CA ASP A 67 5.31 -3.44 -0.62
C ASP A 67 5.05 -2.95 -2.05
N TYR A 68 5.42 -3.78 -3.01
CA TYR A 68 5.27 -3.45 -4.44
C TYR A 68 3.81 -3.47 -4.93
N VAL A 69 2.86 -3.64 -4.04
CA VAL A 69 1.42 -3.51 -4.30
C VAL A 69 0.88 -2.16 -3.85
N SER A 70 1.52 -1.53 -2.85
CA SER A 70 1.08 -0.28 -2.22
C SER A 70 2.15 0.81 -2.26
N MET A 71 2.68 1.08 -3.45
CA MET A 71 3.91 1.84 -3.66
C MET A 71 3.88 3.24 -3.04
N MET A 72 2.88 4.06 -3.38
CA MET A 72 2.86 5.47 -2.94
C MET A 72 2.67 5.61 -1.42
N SER A 73 1.94 4.69 -0.77
CA SER A 73 1.83 4.69 0.69
C SER A 73 3.16 4.42 1.39
N ASN A 74 4.05 3.59 0.78
CA ASN A 74 5.40 3.38 1.29
C ASN A 74 6.26 4.65 1.17
N GLU A 75 6.18 5.33 0.00
CA GLU A 75 6.86 6.61 -0.22
C GLU A 75 6.42 7.63 0.82
N HIS A 76 5.11 7.68 1.10
CA HIS A 76 4.52 8.64 2.03
C HIS A 76 5.14 8.54 3.42
N ALA A 77 5.19 7.35 4.00
CA ALA A 77 5.79 7.15 5.33
C ALA A 77 7.25 7.65 5.38
N TYR A 78 8.02 7.40 4.32
CA TYR A 78 9.42 7.81 4.23
C TYR A 78 9.57 9.33 4.11
N VAL A 79 8.81 9.94 3.21
CA VAL A 79 8.86 11.37 2.95
C VAL A 79 8.41 12.16 4.18
N MET A 80 7.32 11.75 4.86
CA MET A 80 6.86 12.35 6.11
C MET A 80 7.92 12.28 7.22
N ALA A 81 8.70 11.19 7.32
CA ALA A 81 9.76 11.08 8.32
C ALA A 81 10.88 12.09 8.05
N ILE A 82 11.23 12.32 6.78
CA ILE A 82 12.20 13.34 6.38
C ILE A 82 11.67 14.76 6.65
N GLU A 83 10.41 15.00 6.32
CA GLU A 83 9.74 16.31 6.54
C GLU A 83 9.71 16.68 8.03
N LYS A 84 9.47 15.69 8.91
CA LYS A 84 9.57 15.88 10.36
C LYS A 84 10.97 16.32 10.81
N LEU A 85 12.03 15.71 10.25
CA LEU A 85 13.41 16.09 10.56
C LEU A 85 13.76 17.48 10.00
N LEU A 86 13.29 17.79 8.80
CA LEU A 86 13.52 19.08 8.14
C LEU A 86 12.65 20.21 8.67
N GLN A 87 11.57 19.89 9.37
CA GLN A 87 10.52 20.85 9.81
C GLN A 87 9.98 21.67 8.63
N VAL A 88 9.70 21.00 7.50
CA VAL A 88 9.19 21.63 6.27
C VAL A 88 7.70 21.44 6.17
N ASP A 89 6.98 22.54 5.96
CA ASP A 89 5.54 22.52 5.70
C ASP A 89 5.24 22.09 4.26
N VAL A 90 4.29 21.20 4.12
CA VAL A 90 3.80 20.72 2.83
C VAL A 90 2.60 21.57 2.39
N PRO A 91 2.58 22.10 1.17
CA PRO A 91 1.44 22.85 0.65
C PRO A 91 0.14 22.03 0.69
N LEU A 92 -0.98 22.67 1.05
CA LEU A 92 -2.27 22.02 1.23
C LEU A 92 -2.74 21.24 -0.02
N ARG A 93 -2.49 21.80 -1.21
CA ARG A 93 -2.79 21.10 -2.47
C ARG A 93 -2.01 19.80 -2.61
N ALA A 94 -0.72 19.77 -2.22
CA ALA A 94 0.09 18.57 -2.24
C ALA A 94 -0.41 17.53 -1.24
N GLN A 95 -0.86 17.95 -0.06
CA GLN A 95 -1.45 17.06 0.95
C GLN A 95 -2.71 16.36 0.40
N TYR A 96 -3.64 17.09 -0.23
CA TYR A 96 -4.82 16.49 -0.87
C TYR A 96 -4.47 15.54 -2.02
N ILE A 97 -3.43 15.84 -2.80
CA ILE A 97 -2.93 14.94 -3.85
C ILE A 97 -2.39 13.66 -3.23
N ARG A 98 -1.59 13.75 -2.18
CA ARG A 98 -1.04 12.59 -1.46
C ARG A 98 -2.16 11.72 -0.90
N VAL A 99 -3.11 12.28 -0.18
CA VAL A 99 -4.25 11.55 0.39
C VAL A 99 -5.07 10.87 -0.71
N MET A 100 -5.34 11.55 -1.81
CA MET A 100 -6.05 10.96 -2.96
C MET A 100 -5.32 9.75 -3.52
N PHE A 101 -4.00 9.84 -3.71
CA PHE A 101 -3.21 8.73 -4.24
C PHE A 101 -2.95 7.64 -3.21
N ASP A 102 -2.91 7.93 -1.92
CA ASP A 102 -2.86 6.89 -0.87
C ASP A 102 -4.13 6.04 -0.87
N GLU A 103 -5.29 6.67 -1.05
CA GLU A 103 -6.54 5.92 -1.12
C GLU A 103 -6.71 5.17 -2.45
N LEU A 104 -6.23 5.72 -3.58
CA LEU A 104 -6.12 4.97 -4.84
C LEU A 104 -5.16 3.77 -4.69
N THR A 105 -4.07 3.94 -3.95
CA THR A 105 -3.13 2.86 -3.62
C THR A 105 -3.81 1.79 -2.76
N ARG A 106 -4.65 2.19 -1.79
CA ARG A 106 -5.43 1.25 -0.98
C ARG A 106 -6.39 0.44 -1.84
N LEU A 107 -7.09 1.08 -2.78
CA LEU A 107 -7.92 0.36 -3.75
C LEU A 107 -7.09 -0.61 -4.59
N LEU A 108 -5.91 -0.17 -5.05
CA LEU A 108 -4.99 -0.98 -5.86
C LEU A 108 -4.54 -2.24 -5.12
N ASN A 109 -4.25 -2.11 -3.82
CA ASN A 109 -3.90 -3.22 -2.95
C ASN A 109 -5.06 -4.18 -2.74
N HIS A 110 -6.22 -3.67 -2.32
CA HIS A 110 -7.37 -4.52 -2.02
C HIS A 110 -7.91 -5.25 -3.23
N LEU A 111 -7.83 -4.64 -4.43
CA LEU A 111 -8.16 -5.30 -5.69
C LEU A 111 -7.20 -6.46 -6.01
N LEU A 112 -5.88 -6.30 -5.78
CA LEU A 112 -4.96 -7.43 -5.94
C LEU A 112 -5.24 -8.51 -4.91
N TRP A 113 -5.42 -8.11 -3.65
CA TRP A 113 -5.67 -9.02 -2.56
C TRP A 113 -6.92 -9.88 -2.83
N ILE A 114 -8.07 -9.27 -3.16
CA ILE A 114 -9.29 -10.02 -3.42
C ILE A 114 -9.18 -10.92 -4.66
N GLY A 115 -8.45 -10.46 -5.69
CA GLY A 115 -8.17 -11.25 -6.88
C GLY A 115 -7.37 -12.51 -6.55
N CYS A 116 -6.24 -12.37 -5.86
CA CYS A 116 -5.37 -13.49 -5.50
C CYS A 116 -6.02 -14.40 -4.46
N HIS A 117 -6.62 -13.84 -3.40
CA HIS A 117 -7.31 -14.63 -2.37
C HIS A 117 -8.52 -15.38 -2.93
N GLY A 118 -9.28 -14.75 -3.84
CA GLY A 118 -10.35 -15.40 -4.59
C GLY A 118 -9.84 -16.56 -5.45
N LEU A 119 -8.71 -16.37 -6.13
CA LEU A 119 -8.07 -17.42 -6.94
C LEU A 119 -7.62 -18.60 -6.08
N ASP A 120 -7.03 -18.34 -4.91
CA ASP A 120 -6.59 -19.36 -3.96
C ASP A 120 -7.74 -20.25 -3.44
N VAL A 121 -8.94 -19.69 -3.32
CA VAL A 121 -10.16 -20.41 -2.92
C VAL A 121 -10.89 -21.03 -4.13
N GLY A 122 -10.48 -20.68 -5.37
CA GLY A 122 -11.00 -21.24 -6.62
C GLY A 122 -11.90 -20.29 -7.42
N ALA A 123 -12.05 -19.03 -7.03
CA ALA A 123 -12.87 -18.03 -7.73
C ALA A 123 -12.05 -17.24 -8.76
N MET A 124 -11.56 -17.90 -9.82
CA MET A 124 -10.69 -17.31 -10.84
C MET A 124 -11.28 -16.08 -11.53
N ALA A 125 -12.59 -16.01 -11.73
CA ALA A 125 -13.22 -14.88 -12.41
C ALA A 125 -12.99 -13.55 -11.67
N VAL A 126 -12.99 -13.56 -10.34
CA VAL A 126 -12.76 -12.37 -9.51
C VAL A 126 -11.38 -11.76 -9.79
N PHE A 127 -10.35 -12.58 -10.00
CA PHE A 127 -9.02 -12.12 -10.37
C PHE A 127 -9.05 -11.26 -11.65
N LEU A 128 -9.74 -11.73 -12.69
CA LEU A 128 -9.83 -11.01 -13.97
C LEU A 128 -10.60 -9.69 -13.83
N TYR A 129 -11.69 -9.66 -13.07
CA TYR A 129 -12.44 -8.44 -12.81
C TYR A 129 -11.65 -7.43 -11.98
N ALA A 130 -10.97 -7.88 -10.93
CA ALA A 130 -10.15 -7.03 -10.10
C ALA A 130 -8.99 -6.38 -10.91
N PHE A 131 -8.37 -7.13 -11.80
CA PHE A 131 -7.30 -6.61 -12.66
C PHE A 131 -7.81 -5.63 -13.72
N ARG A 132 -9.06 -5.74 -14.18
CA ARG A 132 -9.71 -4.72 -15.01
C ARG A 132 -9.68 -3.34 -14.34
N ASP A 133 -10.07 -3.28 -13.07
CA ASP A 133 -10.15 -2.02 -12.34
C ASP A 133 -8.79 -1.52 -11.89
N ARG A 134 -7.85 -2.44 -11.62
CA ARG A 134 -6.45 -2.06 -11.36
C ARG A 134 -5.77 -1.37 -12.55
N GLU A 135 -6.07 -1.77 -13.78
CA GLU A 135 -5.51 -1.13 -14.98
C GLU A 135 -5.91 0.33 -15.08
N ASP A 136 -7.12 0.71 -14.69
CA ASP A 136 -7.52 2.12 -14.66
C ASP A 136 -6.68 2.93 -13.65
N ILE A 137 -6.38 2.37 -12.47
CA ILE A 137 -5.54 3.04 -11.47
C ILE A 137 -4.08 3.12 -11.94
N PHE A 138 -3.57 2.12 -12.66
CA PHE A 138 -2.23 2.20 -13.25
C PHE A 138 -2.12 3.30 -14.31
N ASP A 139 -3.18 3.56 -15.08
CA ASP A 139 -3.21 4.69 -16.00
C ASP A 139 -3.12 6.05 -15.25
N MET A 140 -3.74 6.15 -14.06
CA MET A 140 -3.62 7.34 -13.20
C MET A 140 -2.19 7.52 -12.66
N TYR A 141 -1.55 6.43 -12.23
CA TYR A 141 -0.15 6.43 -11.79
C TYR A 141 0.79 6.86 -12.91
N GLU A 142 0.63 6.29 -14.11
CA GLU A 142 1.43 6.66 -15.30
C GLU A 142 1.24 8.14 -15.67
N ALA A 143 0.04 8.67 -15.51
CA ALA A 143 -0.26 10.07 -15.80
C ALA A 143 0.56 11.04 -14.94
N VAL A 144 0.72 10.77 -13.65
CA VAL A 144 1.43 11.66 -12.72
C VAL A 144 2.93 11.40 -12.65
N SER A 145 3.37 10.17 -12.81
CA SER A 145 4.77 9.78 -12.59
C SER A 145 5.51 9.36 -13.85
N GLY A 146 4.80 8.92 -14.88
CA GLY A 146 5.36 8.28 -16.07
C GLY A 146 5.60 6.77 -15.89
N ALA A 147 5.34 6.22 -14.70
CA ALA A 147 5.48 4.80 -14.37
C ALA A 147 4.15 4.21 -13.92
N ARG A 148 3.83 3.00 -14.40
CA ARG A 148 2.58 2.32 -14.06
C ARG A 148 2.51 1.84 -12.59
N MET A 149 3.65 1.51 -11.99
CA MET A 149 3.73 0.95 -10.64
C MET A 149 4.65 1.77 -9.74
N HIS A 150 5.96 1.66 -9.89
CA HIS A 150 6.95 2.29 -9.03
C HIS A 150 7.12 3.76 -9.42
N ALA A 151 6.31 4.61 -8.79
CA ALA A 151 6.10 5.98 -9.23
C ALA A 151 7.21 6.94 -8.77
N ALA A 152 7.75 6.75 -7.58
CA ALA A 152 8.64 7.70 -6.90
C ALA A 152 8.11 9.15 -7.03
N TYR A 153 6.81 9.31 -6.77
CA TYR A 153 6.09 10.56 -7.04
C TYR A 153 6.13 11.53 -5.86
N TYR A 154 6.08 11.02 -4.63
CA TYR A 154 6.19 11.86 -3.45
C TYR A 154 7.63 12.31 -3.23
N ARG A 155 7.78 13.56 -2.82
CA ARG A 155 9.08 14.18 -2.55
C ARG A 155 9.02 14.93 -1.22
N PRO A 156 10.13 15.03 -0.50
CA PRO A 156 10.17 15.92 0.66
C PRO A 156 9.74 17.34 0.30
N GLY A 157 8.72 17.82 1.00
CA GLY A 157 8.10 19.13 0.75
C GLY A 157 6.94 19.13 -0.26
N GLY A 158 6.48 17.96 -0.74
CA GLY A 158 5.30 17.89 -1.64
C GLY A 158 5.30 16.70 -2.59
N VAL A 159 4.94 16.94 -3.85
CA VAL A 159 4.92 15.95 -4.93
C VAL A 159 5.74 16.43 -6.12
N TYR A 160 6.27 15.48 -6.89
CA TYR A 160 7.21 15.77 -8.00
C TYR A 160 6.69 16.80 -9.01
N ARG A 161 5.39 16.75 -9.33
CA ARG A 161 4.72 17.70 -10.25
C ARG A 161 3.22 17.70 -9.98
N ASP A 162 2.54 18.76 -10.41
CA ASP A 162 1.07 18.85 -10.32
C ASP A 162 0.38 17.86 -11.27
N LEU A 163 -0.90 17.68 -11.05
CA LEU A 163 -1.76 16.79 -11.83
C LEU A 163 -1.82 17.28 -13.29
N PRO A 164 -1.72 16.36 -14.27
CA PRO A 164 -1.77 16.75 -15.67
C PRO A 164 -3.17 17.24 -16.10
N GLU A 165 -3.18 18.31 -16.87
CA GLU A 165 -4.42 18.90 -17.40
C GLU A 165 -5.05 18.10 -18.55
N GLN A 166 -4.27 17.19 -19.19
CA GLN A 166 -4.73 16.42 -20.34
C GLN A 166 -4.32 14.94 -20.24
N MET A 167 -5.28 14.07 -19.99
CA MET A 167 -5.07 12.62 -20.00
C MET A 167 -4.71 12.05 -21.37
N ALA A 168 -5.24 12.64 -22.44
CA ALA A 168 -5.00 12.16 -23.81
C ALA A 168 -3.52 12.13 -24.24
N GLN A 169 -2.64 12.88 -23.58
CA GLN A 169 -1.19 12.85 -23.84
C GLN A 169 -0.54 11.52 -23.40
N PHE A 170 -1.13 10.84 -22.41
CA PHE A 170 -0.64 9.57 -21.87
C PHE A 170 -1.23 8.35 -22.57
N SER A 171 -2.26 8.55 -23.42
CA SER A 171 -2.96 7.48 -24.14
C SER A 171 -2.15 6.79 -25.24
N LYS A 172 -0.88 7.13 -25.40
CA LYS A 172 0.01 6.54 -26.42
C LYS A 172 0.68 5.23 -25.97
N SER A 173 0.49 4.79 -24.73
CA SER A 173 0.97 3.49 -24.27
C SER A 173 0.28 2.36 -25.04
N LYS A 174 1.07 1.41 -25.53
CA LYS A 174 0.59 0.32 -26.41
C LYS A 174 -0.12 -0.80 -25.65
N ILE A 175 -0.17 -0.74 -24.31
CA ILE A 175 -0.72 -1.82 -23.46
C ILE A 175 -1.77 -1.21 -22.55
N ARG A 176 -3.01 -1.13 -23.04
CA ARG A 176 -4.15 -0.63 -22.26
C ARG A 176 -5.32 -1.58 -22.34
N SER A 177 -6.08 -1.69 -21.27
CA SER A 177 -7.33 -2.44 -21.32
C SER A 177 -8.29 -1.81 -22.35
N ALA A 178 -9.07 -2.63 -23.04
CA ALA A 178 -10.05 -2.13 -24.02
C ALA A 178 -11.05 -1.15 -23.40
N SER A 179 -11.37 -1.32 -22.12
CA SER A 179 -12.24 -0.42 -21.35
C SER A 179 -11.59 0.93 -21.06
N ALA A 180 -10.30 0.98 -20.71
CA ALA A 180 -9.57 2.21 -20.50
C ALA A 180 -9.41 3.00 -21.81
N ILE A 181 -9.10 2.31 -22.92
CA ILE A 181 -9.02 2.93 -24.25
C ILE A 181 -10.38 3.53 -24.66
N LYS A 182 -11.47 2.84 -24.41
CA LYS A 182 -12.82 3.34 -24.72
C LYS A 182 -13.11 4.61 -23.93
N ARG A 183 -12.89 4.60 -22.60
CA ARG A 183 -13.10 5.77 -21.74
C ARG A 183 -12.20 6.96 -22.10
N LEU A 184 -10.91 6.71 -22.38
CA LEU A 184 -10.00 7.76 -22.84
C LEU A 184 -10.41 8.38 -24.18
N ASN A 185 -10.99 7.57 -25.07
CA ASN A 185 -11.53 8.05 -26.35
C ASN A 185 -12.82 8.85 -26.18
N GLU A 186 -13.65 8.51 -25.21
CA GLU A 186 -14.86 9.24 -24.83
C GLU A 186 -14.52 10.58 -24.13
N ASN A 187 -13.45 10.62 -23.32
CA ASN A 187 -12.98 11.78 -22.54
C ASN A 187 -11.72 12.45 -23.12
N ARG A 188 -11.62 12.59 -24.43
CA ARG A 188 -10.42 13.13 -25.12
C ARG A 188 -9.98 14.54 -24.69
N SER A 189 -10.81 15.29 -24.02
CA SER A 189 -10.55 16.64 -23.49
C SER A 189 -10.51 16.70 -21.96
N GLY A 190 -10.69 15.58 -21.25
CA GLY A 190 -10.75 15.54 -19.80
C GLY A 190 -9.37 15.62 -19.13
N THR A 191 -9.37 16.19 -17.93
CA THR A 191 -8.22 16.21 -17.05
C THR A 191 -8.05 14.87 -16.34
N LEU A 192 -6.93 14.66 -15.66
CA LEU A 192 -6.77 13.49 -14.79
C LEU A 192 -7.85 13.45 -13.68
N LEU A 193 -8.22 14.60 -13.11
CA LEU A 193 -9.27 14.68 -12.11
C LEU A 193 -10.63 14.23 -12.64
N ASP A 194 -10.95 14.54 -13.91
CA ASP A 194 -12.19 14.05 -14.53
C ASP A 194 -12.16 12.53 -14.73
N PHE A 195 -11.00 11.97 -15.06
CA PHE A 195 -10.83 10.53 -15.17
C PHE A 195 -10.99 9.81 -13.82
N ILE A 196 -10.42 10.38 -12.73
CA ILE A 196 -10.58 9.86 -11.37
C ILE A 196 -12.02 9.97 -10.90
N GLU A 197 -12.70 11.09 -11.22
CA GLU A 197 -14.13 11.28 -10.91
C GLU A 197 -15.02 10.23 -11.59
N ASP A 198 -14.81 9.98 -12.89
CA ASP A 198 -15.53 8.92 -13.64
C ASP A 198 -15.27 7.53 -13.01
N PHE A 199 -14.00 7.23 -12.70
CA PHE A 199 -13.63 5.97 -12.03
C PHE A 199 -14.36 5.85 -10.69
N SER A 200 -14.25 6.86 -9.82
CA SER A 200 -14.86 6.85 -8.49
C SER A 200 -16.38 6.78 -8.54
N GLY A 201 -16.99 7.37 -9.57
CA GLY A 201 -18.45 7.34 -9.78
C GLY A 201 -19.00 5.94 -10.04
N ARG A 202 -18.24 5.05 -10.68
CA ARG A 202 -18.66 3.67 -11.01
C ARG A 202 -18.05 2.60 -10.10
N PHE A 203 -17.03 2.95 -9.29
CA PHE A 203 -16.28 1.97 -8.52
C PHE A 203 -17.12 1.26 -7.45
N ASP A 204 -18.07 1.95 -6.81
CA ASP A 204 -18.96 1.32 -5.82
C ASP A 204 -19.78 0.18 -6.45
N ALA A 205 -20.25 0.34 -7.71
CA ALA A 205 -20.95 -0.71 -8.43
C ALA A 205 -20.03 -1.90 -8.77
N ASN A 206 -18.74 -1.65 -9.03
CA ASN A 206 -17.76 -2.72 -9.24
C ASN A 206 -17.50 -3.49 -7.92
N VAL A 207 -17.47 -2.81 -6.77
CA VAL A 207 -17.38 -3.47 -5.45
C VAL A 207 -18.61 -4.34 -5.20
N ASP A 208 -19.82 -3.86 -5.59
CA ASP A 208 -21.04 -4.66 -5.53
C ASP A 208 -20.96 -5.92 -6.40
N GLU A 209 -20.33 -5.83 -7.59
CA GLU A 209 -20.09 -6.99 -8.46
C GLU A 209 -19.23 -8.05 -7.74
N TYR A 210 -18.15 -7.66 -7.06
CA TYR A 210 -17.33 -8.59 -6.27
C TYR A 210 -18.09 -9.18 -5.09
N CYS A 211 -18.87 -8.36 -4.38
CA CYS A 211 -19.70 -8.82 -3.28
C CYS A 211 -20.74 -9.85 -3.75
N ASN A 212 -21.41 -9.62 -4.88
CA ASN A 212 -22.39 -10.55 -5.44
C ASN A 212 -21.77 -11.90 -5.85
N LEU A 213 -20.49 -11.91 -6.25
CA LEU A 213 -19.79 -13.14 -6.62
C LEU A 213 -19.33 -13.93 -5.39
N LEU A 214 -18.96 -13.26 -4.29
CA LEU A 214 -18.26 -13.87 -3.17
C LEU A 214 -19.04 -13.88 -1.86
N THR A 215 -19.64 -12.77 -1.42
CA THR A 215 -20.12 -12.59 -0.05
C THR A 215 -21.10 -13.68 0.36
N ASP A 216 -22.09 -14.01 -0.48
CA ASP A 216 -23.07 -15.05 -0.18
C ASP A 216 -22.73 -16.42 -0.79
N ASN A 217 -21.58 -16.54 -1.43
CA ASN A 217 -21.15 -17.79 -2.02
C ASN A 217 -20.86 -18.82 -0.92
N ARG A 218 -21.52 -20.00 -1.02
CA ARG A 218 -21.38 -21.07 -0.03
C ARG A 218 -19.95 -21.56 0.13
N ILE A 219 -19.20 -21.69 -0.96
CA ILE A 219 -17.81 -22.18 -0.95
C ILE A 219 -16.95 -21.13 -0.23
N TRP A 220 -17.12 -19.84 -0.57
CA TRP A 220 -16.40 -18.75 0.04
C TRP A 220 -16.62 -18.71 1.56
N LYS A 221 -17.87 -18.75 2.00
CA LYS A 221 -18.21 -18.78 3.43
C LYS A 221 -17.61 -19.99 4.15
N GLN A 222 -17.72 -21.20 3.58
CA GLN A 222 -17.17 -22.41 4.17
C GLN A 222 -15.63 -22.39 4.28
N ARG A 223 -14.95 -21.63 3.42
CA ARG A 223 -13.49 -21.53 3.42
C ARG A 223 -12.96 -20.40 4.30
N LEU A 224 -13.80 -19.46 4.76
CA LEU A 224 -13.35 -18.28 5.50
C LEU A 224 -13.95 -18.18 6.92
N VAL A 225 -15.21 -18.58 7.09
CA VAL A 225 -15.89 -18.46 8.38
C VAL A 225 -15.26 -19.41 9.40
N GLY A 226 -14.84 -18.87 10.55
CA GLY A 226 -14.19 -19.63 11.62
C GLY A 226 -12.75 -20.05 11.31
N ILE A 227 -12.15 -19.60 10.21
CA ILE A 227 -10.77 -19.93 9.84
C ILE A 227 -9.82 -18.81 10.26
N GLY A 228 -8.72 -19.18 10.94
CA GLY A 228 -7.70 -18.25 11.39
C GLY A 228 -8.22 -17.20 12.38
N VAL A 229 -9.04 -17.62 13.35
CA VAL A 229 -9.64 -16.75 14.36
C VAL A 229 -8.58 -16.21 15.31
N VAL A 230 -8.60 -14.88 15.53
CA VAL A 230 -7.75 -14.20 16.52
C VAL A 230 -8.61 -13.30 17.38
N THR A 231 -8.59 -13.51 18.70
CA THR A 231 -9.34 -12.67 19.64
C THR A 231 -8.77 -11.25 19.74
N PRO A 232 -9.56 -10.25 20.17
CA PRO A 232 -9.09 -8.86 20.30
C PRO A 232 -7.84 -8.74 21.18
N GLU A 233 -7.82 -9.39 22.34
CA GLU A 233 -6.69 -9.36 23.29
C GLU A 233 -5.44 -9.97 22.65
N ARG A 234 -5.62 -11.07 21.92
CA ARG A 234 -4.51 -11.74 21.27
C ARG A 234 -3.98 -10.97 20.10
N ALA A 235 -4.84 -10.30 19.32
CA ALA A 235 -4.45 -9.42 18.23
C ALA A 235 -3.54 -8.26 18.70
N LEU A 236 -3.86 -7.67 19.86
CA LEU A 236 -3.00 -6.65 20.50
C LEU A 236 -1.65 -7.21 20.95
N GLN A 237 -1.63 -8.39 21.57
CA GLN A 237 -0.39 -9.05 22.02
C GLN A 237 0.53 -9.41 20.86
N LEU A 238 -0.05 -9.82 19.72
CA LEU A 238 0.68 -10.12 18.48
C LEU A 238 1.12 -8.86 17.74
N GLY A 239 0.67 -7.67 18.14
CA GLY A 239 0.99 -6.40 17.48
C GLY A 239 0.31 -6.21 16.13
N PHE A 240 -0.86 -6.79 15.92
CA PHE A 240 -1.66 -6.62 14.72
C PHE A 240 -2.08 -5.18 14.52
N THR A 241 -2.19 -4.78 13.27
CA THR A 241 -2.65 -3.45 12.85
C THR A 241 -3.49 -3.56 11.58
N GLY A 242 -4.17 -2.47 11.21
CA GLY A 242 -4.98 -2.42 10.01
C GLY A 242 -6.14 -3.41 9.97
N PRO A 243 -6.48 -3.97 8.81
CA PRO A 243 -7.59 -4.90 8.64
C PRO A 243 -7.48 -6.16 9.53
N MET A 244 -6.26 -6.60 9.84
CA MET A 244 -6.04 -7.73 10.76
C MET A 244 -6.54 -7.42 12.17
N LEU A 245 -6.30 -6.22 12.68
CA LEU A 245 -6.75 -5.77 13.98
C LEU A 245 -8.25 -5.41 13.96
N ARG A 246 -8.69 -4.68 12.94
CA ARG A 246 -10.11 -4.29 12.81
C ARG A 246 -11.02 -5.50 12.62
N GLY A 247 -10.57 -6.53 11.90
CA GLY A 247 -11.29 -7.80 11.79
C GLY A 247 -11.54 -8.49 13.14
N SER A 248 -10.67 -8.29 14.13
CA SER A 248 -10.82 -8.79 15.51
C SER A 248 -11.64 -7.86 16.42
N GLY A 249 -12.29 -6.84 15.90
CA GLY A 249 -13.24 -6.02 16.66
C GLY A 249 -12.65 -4.75 17.30
N ILE A 250 -11.43 -4.36 16.97
CA ILE A 250 -10.78 -3.17 17.52
C ILE A 250 -10.78 -2.04 16.51
N GLU A 251 -11.45 -0.93 16.85
CA GLU A 251 -11.52 0.28 16.06
C GLU A 251 -10.22 1.09 16.19
N TRP A 252 -9.19 0.67 15.44
CA TRP A 252 -7.92 1.38 15.37
C TRP A 252 -7.57 1.69 13.92
N ASP A 253 -7.39 2.97 13.62
CA ASP A 253 -6.98 3.48 12.32
C ASP A 253 -6.22 4.79 12.51
N LEU A 254 -4.99 4.87 11.99
CA LEU A 254 -4.12 6.04 12.16
C LEU A 254 -4.71 7.29 11.52
N ARG A 255 -5.49 7.14 10.44
CA ARG A 255 -6.16 8.26 9.76
C ARG A 255 -7.15 9.02 10.66
N LYS A 256 -7.69 8.36 11.71
CA LYS A 256 -8.61 8.96 12.71
C LYS A 256 -7.97 9.17 14.08
N LYS A 257 -7.10 8.22 14.54
CA LYS A 257 -6.51 8.28 15.89
C LYS A 257 -5.28 9.19 15.95
N GLN A 258 -4.52 9.27 14.88
CA GLN A 258 -3.35 10.15 14.71
C GLN A 258 -3.36 10.73 13.29
N PRO A 259 -4.31 11.63 12.98
CA PRO A 259 -4.46 12.17 11.63
C PRO A 259 -3.17 12.78 11.11
N TYR A 260 -2.87 12.53 9.87
CA TYR A 260 -1.78 13.11 9.12
C TYR A 260 -2.31 13.70 7.83
N GLU A 261 -1.57 14.64 7.23
CA GLU A 261 -2.03 15.41 6.06
C GLU A 261 -3.43 16.01 6.30
N THR A 262 -4.39 15.75 5.43
CA THR A 262 -5.75 16.31 5.49
C THR A 262 -6.81 15.28 5.91
N TYR A 263 -6.45 14.13 6.48
CA TYR A 263 -7.43 13.13 6.88
C TYR A 263 -8.42 13.59 7.96
N ASP A 264 -8.04 14.55 8.78
CA ASP A 264 -8.91 15.21 9.78
C ASP A 264 -10.06 16.02 9.16
N GLN A 265 -9.91 16.45 7.90
CA GLN A 265 -10.90 17.25 7.15
C GLN A 265 -11.83 16.37 6.31
N LEU A 266 -11.63 15.06 6.29
CA LEU A 266 -12.34 14.13 5.42
C LEU A 266 -13.31 13.26 6.21
N ASP A 267 -14.49 13.05 5.59
CA ASP A 267 -15.55 12.25 6.18
C ASP A 267 -15.50 10.80 5.63
N PHE A 268 -15.26 9.85 6.53
CA PHE A 268 -15.27 8.43 6.27
C PHE A 268 -15.44 7.64 7.56
N ASP A 269 -15.89 6.40 7.44
CA ASP A 269 -16.11 5.50 8.56
C ASP A 269 -15.02 4.42 8.62
N ILE A 270 -14.76 3.88 9.81
CA ILE A 270 -13.81 2.78 10.02
C ILE A 270 -14.61 1.48 10.13
N PRO A 271 -14.49 0.57 9.16
CA PRO A 271 -15.15 -0.73 9.27
C PRO A 271 -14.47 -1.62 10.31
N VAL A 272 -15.28 -2.30 11.12
CA VAL A 272 -14.81 -3.18 12.20
C VAL A 272 -15.55 -4.51 12.14
N GLY A 273 -14.82 -5.62 12.23
CA GLY A 273 -15.37 -6.98 12.33
C GLY A 273 -15.79 -7.32 13.76
N VAL A 274 -16.25 -8.54 13.94
CA VAL A 274 -16.75 -9.04 15.24
C VAL A 274 -16.09 -10.35 15.64
N ASN A 275 -15.95 -11.30 14.69
CA ASN A 275 -15.55 -12.68 14.98
C ASN A 275 -14.04 -12.90 14.94
N GLY A 276 -13.27 -12.00 14.36
CA GLY A 276 -11.82 -12.11 14.24
C GLY A 276 -11.37 -13.22 13.29
N ASP A 277 -12.21 -13.66 12.37
CA ASP A 277 -11.93 -14.70 11.38
C ASP A 277 -11.56 -14.11 9.99
N SER A 278 -11.22 -14.98 9.08
CA SER A 278 -10.87 -14.58 7.70
C SER A 278 -12.04 -13.96 6.95
N TYR A 279 -13.28 -14.32 7.29
CA TYR A 279 -14.48 -13.77 6.67
C TYR A 279 -14.73 -12.32 7.09
N ASP A 280 -14.58 -12.01 8.38
CA ASP A 280 -14.71 -10.65 8.87
C ASP A 280 -13.61 -9.73 8.30
N ARG A 281 -12.37 -10.23 8.17
CA ARG A 281 -11.30 -9.48 7.50
C ARG A 281 -11.60 -9.21 6.04
N TYR A 282 -12.26 -10.16 5.37
CA TYR A 282 -12.76 -9.94 4.01
C TYR A 282 -13.81 -8.82 3.99
N LEU A 283 -14.81 -8.86 4.86
CA LEU A 283 -15.86 -7.83 4.91
C LEU A 283 -15.28 -6.45 5.23
N VAL A 284 -14.33 -6.36 6.17
CA VAL A 284 -13.62 -5.12 6.51
C VAL A 284 -12.95 -4.51 5.27
N ARG A 285 -12.20 -5.32 4.49
CA ARG A 285 -11.52 -4.81 3.29
C ARG A 285 -12.48 -4.40 2.18
N MET A 286 -13.59 -5.11 2.03
CA MET A 286 -14.63 -4.74 1.05
C MET A 286 -15.24 -3.37 1.41
N GLU A 287 -15.50 -3.12 2.68
CA GLU A 287 -16.03 -1.83 3.13
C GLU A 287 -14.95 -0.74 3.09
N GLU A 288 -13.69 -1.05 3.40
CA GLU A 288 -12.58 -0.11 3.23
C GLU A 288 -12.47 0.40 1.79
N MET A 289 -12.72 -0.42 0.79
CA MET A 289 -12.73 0.03 -0.61
C MET A 289 -13.81 1.09 -0.85
N ARG A 290 -15.00 0.96 -0.25
CA ARG A 290 -16.08 1.96 -0.35
C ARG A 290 -15.70 3.25 0.36
N GLN A 291 -15.13 3.15 1.56
CA GLN A 291 -14.70 4.31 2.34
C GLN A 291 -13.54 5.04 1.65
N SER A 292 -12.59 4.33 1.07
CA SER A 292 -11.52 4.92 0.25
C SER A 292 -12.07 5.66 -0.97
N ASN A 293 -13.06 5.07 -1.64
CA ASN A 293 -13.75 5.73 -2.75
C ASN A 293 -14.48 7.01 -2.32
N ARG A 294 -15.09 7.01 -1.12
CA ARG A 294 -15.70 8.20 -0.52
C ARG A 294 -14.69 9.31 -0.26
N ILE A 295 -13.49 8.97 0.24
CA ILE A 295 -12.39 9.91 0.43
C ILE A 295 -11.90 10.47 -0.92
N ILE A 296 -11.70 9.62 -1.93
CA ILE A 296 -11.26 10.04 -3.25
C ILE A 296 -12.22 11.07 -3.85
N LYS A 297 -13.54 10.84 -3.76
CA LYS A 297 -14.56 11.77 -4.25
C LYS A 297 -14.44 13.16 -3.58
N GLN A 298 -14.19 13.22 -2.28
CA GLN A 298 -13.99 14.47 -1.54
C GLN A 298 -12.70 15.18 -1.96
N CYS A 299 -11.59 14.44 -2.11
CA CYS A 299 -10.32 14.98 -2.56
C CYS A 299 -10.44 15.56 -3.99
N VAL A 300 -11.09 14.85 -4.91
CA VAL A 300 -11.32 15.33 -6.30
C VAL A 300 -12.14 16.62 -6.31
N ALA A 301 -13.22 16.68 -5.53
CA ALA A 301 -14.04 17.89 -5.43
C ALA A 301 -13.24 19.09 -4.92
N TRP A 302 -12.41 18.88 -3.88
CA TRP A 302 -11.56 19.94 -3.33
C TRP A 302 -10.48 20.38 -4.33
N LEU A 303 -9.78 19.43 -4.98
CA LEU A 303 -8.70 19.70 -5.93
C LEU A 303 -9.19 20.43 -7.19
N LYS A 304 -10.43 20.20 -7.64
CA LYS A 304 -11.06 20.93 -8.76
C LYS A 304 -11.38 22.39 -8.37
N ALA A 305 -11.74 22.62 -7.13
CA ALA A 305 -12.08 23.96 -6.65
C ALA A 305 -10.88 24.81 -6.24
N ASN A 306 -9.75 24.19 -5.90
CA ASN A 306 -8.60 24.86 -5.32
C ASN A 306 -7.32 24.62 -6.13
N SER A 307 -6.72 25.69 -6.63
CA SER A 307 -5.37 25.67 -7.20
C SER A 307 -4.36 26.11 -6.15
N GLY A 308 -3.07 25.77 -6.37
CA GLY A 308 -2.02 26.18 -5.44
C GLY A 308 -0.69 25.48 -5.73
N PRO A 309 0.36 25.78 -4.97
CA PRO A 309 1.65 25.10 -5.09
C PRO A 309 1.53 23.63 -4.68
N VAL A 310 2.38 22.80 -5.27
CA VAL A 310 2.46 21.35 -4.98
C VAL A 310 3.80 20.96 -4.36
N MET A 311 4.67 21.96 -4.14
CA MET A 311 5.99 21.78 -3.57
C MET A 311 6.30 22.98 -2.67
N SER A 312 7.03 22.76 -1.59
CA SER A 312 7.52 23.81 -0.69
C SER A 312 8.46 24.78 -1.40
N ASP A 313 8.43 26.06 -0.99
CA ASP A 313 9.35 27.09 -1.51
C ASP A 313 10.78 26.99 -0.93
N ASN A 314 11.07 25.99 -0.11
CA ASN A 314 12.40 25.77 0.41
C ASN A 314 13.31 25.10 -0.65
N HIS A 315 14.04 25.89 -1.42
CA HIS A 315 14.89 25.40 -2.52
C HIS A 315 16.17 24.66 -2.05
N LYS A 316 16.40 24.53 -0.75
CA LYS A 316 17.37 23.58 -0.21
C LYS A 316 16.84 22.14 -0.17
N VAL A 317 15.53 21.96 -0.25
CA VAL A 317 14.84 20.66 -0.21
C VAL A 317 14.17 20.37 -1.55
N SER A 318 13.49 21.34 -2.12
CA SER A 318 12.75 21.22 -3.37
C SER A 318 13.48 21.91 -4.55
N PRO A 319 13.49 21.32 -5.76
CA PRO A 319 14.16 21.92 -6.89
C PRO A 319 13.49 23.22 -7.32
N PRO A 320 14.28 24.29 -7.60
CA PRO A 320 13.74 25.55 -8.10
C PRO A 320 13.17 25.43 -9.52
N LYS A 321 12.31 26.36 -9.90
CA LYS A 321 11.73 26.41 -11.23
C LYS A 321 12.80 26.69 -12.30
N ARG A 322 12.66 26.06 -13.47
CA ARG A 322 13.63 26.21 -14.57
C ARG A 322 13.82 27.67 -15.02
N VAL A 323 12.79 28.52 -14.90
CA VAL A 323 12.86 29.93 -15.27
C VAL A 323 13.76 30.68 -14.30
N ASP A 324 13.59 30.42 -13.00
CA ASP A 324 14.32 31.11 -11.93
C ASP A 324 15.83 30.77 -11.99
N MET A 325 16.18 29.53 -12.30
CA MET A 325 17.58 29.11 -12.53
C MET A 325 18.30 29.87 -13.67
N LYS A 326 17.56 30.45 -14.62
CA LYS A 326 18.15 31.22 -15.74
C LYS A 326 18.43 32.67 -15.39
N THR A 327 17.78 33.20 -14.38
CA THR A 327 17.79 34.60 -14.00
C THR A 327 18.39 34.87 -12.63
N ASN A 328 18.40 33.86 -11.75
CA ASN A 328 18.91 33.95 -10.40
C ASN A 328 20.04 32.94 -10.17
N MET A 329 21.22 33.44 -9.79
CA MET A 329 22.40 32.61 -9.53
C MET A 329 22.23 31.71 -8.31
N GLU A 330 21.53 32.18 -7.28
CA GLU A 330 21.27 31.40 -6.07
C GLU A 330 20.44 30.15 -6.37
N GLU A 331 19.40 30.30 -7.18
CA GLU A 331 18.55 29.17 -7.60
C GLU A 331 19.32 28.17 -8.46
N LEU A 332 20.23 28.62 -9.29
CA LEU A 332 21.11 27.73 -10.03
C LEU A 332 22.03 26.93 -9.12
N ILE A 333 22.58 27.56 -8.06
CA ILE A 333 23.42 26.91 -7.06
C ILE A 333 22.60 25.87 -6.25
N HIS A 334 21.39 26.22 -5.84
CA HIS A 334 20.49 25.29 -5.14
C HIS A 334 20.20 24.07 -5.98
N HIS A 335 19.84 24.26 -7.25
CA HIS A 335 19.62 23.16 -8.19
C HIS A 335 20.88 22.27 -8.32
N PHE A 336 22.03 22.88 -8.54
CA PHE A 336 23.29 22.16 -8.71
C PHE A 336 23.61 21.30 -7.45
N LYS A 337 23.50 21.88 -6.27
CA LYS A 337 23.77 21.17 -5.02
C LYS A 337 22.79 20.03 -4.79
N LEU A 338 21.48 20.24 -4.99
CA LEU A 338 20.46 19.22 -4.83
C LEU A 338 20.69 17.97 -5.70
N PHE A 339 21.16 18.17 -6.94
CA PHE A 339 21.35 17.08 -7.89
C PHE A 339 22.74 16.45 -7.86
N THR A 340 23.74 17.12 -7.31
CA THR A 340 25.10 16.58 -7.17
C THR A 340 25.38 16.02 -5.78
N GLU A 341 25.18 16.82 -4.74
CA GLU A 341 25.46 16.49 -3.35
C GLU A 341 24.24 15.86 -2.65
N GLY A 342 23.03 16.30 -3.02
CA GLY A 342 21.80 16.00 -2.31
C GLY A 342 21.52 16.99 -1.17
N MET A 343 20.31 16.88 -0.59
CA MET A 343 19.92 17.69 0.56
C MET A 343 20.58 17.17 1.84
N HIS A 344 20.91 18.06 2.75
CA HIS A 344 21.34 17.73 4.11
C HIS A 344 20.14 17.81 5.05
N VAL A 345 19.98 16.79 5.88
CA VAL A 345 18.93 16.72 6.89
C VAL A 345 19.58 16.96 8.26
N PRO A 346 19.03 17.84 9.10
CA PRO A 346 19.59 18.12 10.42
C PRO A 346 19.76 16.86 11.26
N ASP A 347 20.70 16.90 12.19
CA ASP A 347 20.92 15.85 13.18
C ASP A 347 19.67 15.63 14.03
N GLY A 348 19.29 14.38 14.21
CA GLY A 348 18.11 14.00 14.96
C GLY A 348 17.50 12.67 14.54
N GLU A 349 16.38 12.34 15.17
CA GLU A 349 15.63 11.13 14.89
C GLU A 349 14.15 11.41 14.67
N ALA A 350 13.51 10.65 13.80
CA ALA A 350 12.08 10.74 13.54
C ALA A 350 11.46 9.36 13.26
N TYR A 351 10.28 9.15 13.80
CA TYR A 351 9.38 8.07 13.40
C TYR A 351 8.16 8.64 12.71
N SER A 352 7.80 8.07 11.58
CA SER A 352 6.57 8.37 10.87
C SER A 352 5.89 7.07 10.46
N ALA A 353 4.58 7.03 10.64
CA ALA A 353 3.76 5.91 10.24
C ALA A 353 2.53 6.39 9.47
N VAL A 354 2.09 5.58 8.52
CA VAL A 354 0.87 5.77 7.74
C VAL A 354 -0.04 4.57 7.91
N GLU A 355 -1.35 4.79 7.76
CA GLU A 355 -2.31 3.70 7.65
C GLU A 355 -2.21 3.09 6.25
N HIS A 356 -1.32 2.14 6.11
CA HIS A 356 -1.12 1.38 4.89
C HIS A 356 -2.28 0.37 4.68
N PRO A 357 -2.61 -0.04 3.46
CA PRO A 357 -3.68 -1.03 3.23
C PRO A 357 -3.56 -2.33 4.02
N LYS A 358 -2.34 -2.73 4.37
CA LYS A 358 -2.06 -3.94 5.16
C LYS A 358 -2.03 -3.69 6.67
N GLY A 359 -1.89 -2.43 7.09
CA GLY A 359 -1.79 -2.03 8.48
C GLY A 359 -0.84 -0.86 8.68
N GLU A 360 -0.33 -0.64 9.87
CA GLU A 360 0.62 0.43 10.14
C GLU A 360 1.95 0.15 9.44
N PHE A 361 2.31 0.96 8.47
CA PHE A 361 3.64 0.98 7.87
C PHE A 361 4.42 2.18 8.41
N GLY A 362 5.55 1.92 9.05
CA GLY A 362 6.33 2.94 9.72
C GLY A 362 7.80 2.96 9.31
N ILE A 363 8.38 4.16 9.29
CA ILE A 363 9.79 4.37 9.03
C ILE A 363 10.41 5.18 10.16
N TYR A 364 11.45 4.64 10.74
CA TYR A 364 12.29 5.31 11.72
C TYR A 364 13.62 5.69 11.08
N LEU A 365 13.95 6.97 11.15
CA LEU A 365 15.16 7.55 10.58
C LEU A 365 16.03 8.19 11.64
N ILE A 366 17.34 8.00 11.51
CA ILE A 366 18.35 8.75 12.26
C ILE A 366 19.22 9.51 11.26
N SER A 367 19.38 10.80 11.48
CA SER A 367 20.29 11.69 10.73
C SER A 367 21.44 12.14 11.61
N ASP A 368 22.62 12.25 11.05
CA ASP A 368 23.82 12.84 11.64
C ASP A 368 24.22 14.18 11.00
N GLY A 369 23.27 14.82 10.31
CA GLY A 369 23.51 16.07 9.57
C GLY A 369 24.01 15.84 8.13
N ALA A 370 24.20 14.60 7.70
CA ALA A 370 24.71 14.27 6.38
C ALA A 370 23.62 14.31 5.28
N ASN A 371 24.07 14.14 4.03
CA ASN A 371 23.20 14.03 2.87
C ASN A 371 22.56 12.65 2.66
N LYS A 372 22.72 11.75 3.62
CA LYS A 372 22.22 10.37 3.63
C LYS A 372 21.81 9.97 5.04
N PRO A 373 20.87 9.02 5.21
CA PRO A 373 20.53 8.50 6.52
C PRO A 373 21.72 7.83 7.21
N TYR A 374 21.92 8.11 8.50
CA TYR A 374 22.80 7.34 9.35
C TYR A 374 22.22 5.94 9.60
N ARG A 375 20.91 5.88 9.89
CA ARG A 375 20.19 4.62 10.08
C ARG A 375 18.76 4.75 9.58
N MET A 376 18.27 3.70 8.94
CA MET A 376 16.87 3.53 8.59
C MET A 376 16.36 2.20 9.13
N LYS A 377 15.17 2.21 9.76
CA LYS A 377 14.45 1.03 10.20
C LYS A 377 13.04 1.06 9.64
N ILE A 378 12.60 -0.05 9.08
CA ILE A 378 11.28 -0.21 8.49
C ILE A 378 10.42 -1.10 9.39
N ARG A 379 9.28 -0.59 9.82
CA ARG A 379 8.23 -1.37 10.45
C ARG A 379 7.24 -1.79 9.38
N ALA A 380 7.33 -3.06 8.98
CA ALA A 380 6.44 -3.66 7.98
C ALA A 380 5.28 -4.39 8.68
N PRO A 381 4.01 -4.09 8.36
CA PRO A 381 2.88 -4.78 8.97
C PRO A 381 2.87 -6.28 8.65
N GLY A 382 3.19 -6.66 7.43
CA GLY A 382 3.22 -8.07 7.01
C GLY A 382 4.19 -8.94 7.79
N PHE A 383 5.33 -8.38 8.24
CA PHE A 383 6.29 -9.11 9.08
C PHE A 383 5.68 -9.53 10.43
N VAL A 384 4.92 -8.61 11.03
CA VAL A 384 4.24 -8.86 12.31
C VAL A 384 3.08 -9.85 12.11
N HIS A 385 2.29 -9.68 11.06
CA HIS A 385 1.15 -10.55 10.78
C HIS A 385 1.60 -11.98 10.49
N LEU A 386 2.69 -12.17 9.73
CA LEU A 386 3.23 -13.50 9.41
C LEU A 386 3.73 -14.25 10.66
N SER A 387 4.19 -13.56 11.69
CA SER A 387 4.62 -14.20 12.94
C SER A 387 3.51 -14.98 13.65
N ALA A 388 2.24 -14.65 13.38
CA ALA A 388 1.07 -15.34 13.90
C ALA A 388 0.66 -16.59 13.11
N MET A 389 1.37 -16.89 12.01
CA MET A 389 1.00 -17.98 11.09
C MET A 389 0.84 -19.32 11.77
N ASP A 390 1.73 -19.68 12.71
CA ASP A 390 1.64 -20.94 13.47
C ASP A 390 0.36 -20.99 14.31
N GLU A 391 0.10 -19.94 15.08
CA GLU A 391 -1.06 -19.86 15.96
C GLU A 391 -2.38 -19.89 15.20
N MET A 392 -2.47 -19.15 14.09
CA MET A 392 -3.66 -19.09 13.26
C MET A 392 -3.93 -20.38 12.49
N SER A 393 -2.89 -21.19 12.23
CA SER A 393 -2.99 -22.40 11.39
C SER A 393 -3.18 -23.67 12.23
N ARG A 394 -2.79 -23.66 13.48
CA ARG A 394 -2.80 -24.86 14.32
C ARG A 394 -4.20 -25.42 14.50
N GLY A 395 -4.36 -26.72 14.22
CA GLY A 395 -5.64 -27.42 14.28
C GLY A 395 -6.53 -27.26 13.05
N HIS A 396 -6.15 -26.41 12.09
CA HIS A 396 -6.80 -26.30 10.79
C HIS A 396 -6.23 -27.29 9.77
N MET A 397 -6.90 -27.44 8.65
CA MET A 397 -6.46 -28.33 7.57
C MET A 397 -5.40 -27.65 6.69
N LEU A 398 -4.62 -28.45 5.97
CA LEU A 398 -3.65 -27.95 4.99
C LEU A 398 -4.27 -26.95 3.99
N ALA A 399 -5.48 -27.21 3.52
CA ALA A 399 -6.21 -26.30 2.64
C ALA A 399 -6.49 -24.93 3.29
N ASP A 400 -6.64 -24.86 4.60
CA ASP A 400 -6.90 -23.61 5.32
C ASP A 400 -5.63 -22.77 5.50
N ALA A 401 -4.44 -23.39 5.45
CA ALA A 401 -3.18 -22.64 5.44
C ALA A 401 -3.13 -21.62 4.29
N VAL A 402 -3.60 -22.00 3.12
CA VAL A 402 -3.70 -21.11 1.95
C VAL A 402 -4.62 -19.91 2.23
N THR A 403 -5.78 -20.18 2.83
CA THR A 403 -6.74 -19.14 3.22
C THR A 403 -6.14 -18.19 4.28
N ILE A 404 -5.41 -18.75 5.25
CA ILE A 404 -4.76 -17.96 6.32
C ILE A 404 -3.65 -17.08 5.76
N ILE A 405 -2.82 -17.59 4.84
CA ILE A 405 -1.82 -16.79 4.13
C ILE A 405 -2.51 -15.63 3.37
N GLY A 406 -3.56 -15.95 2.62
CA GLY A 406 -4.31 -14.96 1.84
C GLY A 406 -4.98 -13.88 2.70
N THR A 407 -5.56 -14.26 3.85
CA THR A 407 -6.23 -13.29 4.75
C THR A 407 -5.26 -12.31 5.41
N GLN A 408 -3.98 -12.69 5.61
CA GLN A 408 -2.94 -11.82 6.15
C GLN A 408 -2.49 -10.74 5.16
N ASP A 409 -2.79 -10.90 3.87
CA ASP A 409 -2.39 -9.97 2.79
C ASP A 409 -0.89 -9.63 2.84
N ILE A 410 -0.04 -10.64 2.86
CA ILE A 410 1.40 -10.50 3.00
C ILE A 410 2.09 -10.26 1.66
N VAL A 411 3.08 -9.37 1.65
CA VAL A 411 3.99 -9.13 0.53
C VAL A 411 5.44 -9.23 1.01
N PHE A 412 6.20 -10.14 0.41
CA PHE A 412 7.55 -10.45 0.90
C PHE A 412 8.58 -9.35 0.65
N GLY A 413 8.30 -8.39 -0.23
CA GLY A 413 9.16 -7.25 -0.42
C GLY A 413 9.30 -6.38 0.83
N GLU A 414 8.22 -6.24 1.63
CA GLU A 414 8.26 -5.52 2.91
C GLU A 414 8.67 -6.41 4.08
N ILE A 415 8.36 -7.71 4.02
CA ILE A 415 8.69 -8.67 5.08
C ILE A 415 10.19 -8.89 5.14
N ASP A 416 10.82 -9.14 4.01
CA ASP A 416 12.25 -9.45 3.91
C ASP A 416 13.14 -8.20 3.88
N ARG A 417 12.64 -7.03 3.44
CA ARG A 417 13.26 -5.70 3.38
C ARG A 417 14.58 -5.61 2.63
#